data_70c42771623102303102e6a39f400fa2
#
_entry.id   70c42771623102303102e6a39f400fa2
#
_cell.length_a   1.000
_cell.length_b   1.000
_cell.length_c   1.000
_cell.angle_alpha   90.00
_cell.angle_beta   90.00
_cell.angle_gamma   90.00
#
_symmetry.space_group_name_H-M   'P 1'
#
loop_
_entity.id
_entity.type
_entity.pdbx_description
1 polymer ?
#
loop_
_entity_poly.entity_id
_entity_poly.type
_entity_poly.pdbx_seq_one_letter_code
_entity_poly.pdbx_strand_id
1 'polypeptide(L)'
;MKRIQPILLSSCLVLALNALAGEALDEAGWSWRWPIEMAEETDAPFARLQVTPELVDAAAPDLRDIRIVDGEGDLVPHLVDRPERREEEQVPREARLLNRTYEAGQYERVVLDFGASIEKDQIQVNLSGRNYRRRATLEGSSDGEDWATIRDDALLFHISRPEGAYEVDTIGFPVNTYRYLRLTIHAMPAEEERFEIRNAECVLVRPAEAPPLIEVEPAARDIETDPETNITAVELDLNYRNLPVDTIEFEIADPYFHRAYEILGRNEETIEQERRTETGRETVEREAPWRSVARGVLYRIHGEDGITRENMARDALDAPYRYLKIRIRNEDNAPLTIAGVSVWRRELPDLVFEQGPAQSYTLYAGNPGADAPRFDLARAAPAALTEGWPEAALGRAESIAPPDPLEPWTERYHAVIWVALLIAAGALAFAVYRAMGNLRLEETEGGQDL
;
A
#
# COMPACT_ATOMS: atom_id res chain seq x y z
N MET A 1 -55.62 -17.20 -50.00
CA MET A 1 -55.74 -17.49 -48.56
C MET A 1 -54.69 -18.52 -48.16
N LYS A 2 -53.56 -18.08 -47.59
CA LYS A 2 -52.55 -18.95 -46.97
C LYS A 2 -52.30 -18.40 -45.57
N ARG A 3 -52.61 -19.23 -44.60
CA ARG A 3 -52.37 -18.99 -43.17
C ARG A 3 -50.88 -19.03 -42.93
N ILE A 4 -50.33 -17.98 -42.35
CA ILE A 4 -48.98 -17.96 -41.79
C ILE A 4 -49.15 -18.17 -40.28
N GLN A 5 -48.56 -19.25 -39.75
CA GLN A 5 -48.49 -19.57 -38.32
C GLN A 5 -47.47 -18.66 -37.63
N PRO A 6 -47.70 -18.24 -36.37
CA PRO A 6 -46.73 -17.58 -35.55
C PRO A 6 -46.02 -18.62 -34.65
N ILE A 7 -44.83 -19.06 -35.05
CA ILE A 7 -43.92 -19.81 -34.17
C ILE A 7 -42.55 -19.14 -34.35
N LEU A 8 -42.20 -18.27 -33.43
CA LEU A 8 -40.80 -17.82 -33.16
C LEU A 8 -40.76 -16.61 -32.20
N LEU A 9 -41.47 -16.70 -31.07
CA LEU A 9 -41.37 -15.64 -30.03
C LEU A 9 -41.26 -16.22 -28.60
N SER A 10 -41.02 -17.53 -28.45
CA SER A 10 -40.97 -18.17 -27.12
C SER A 10 -39.55 -18.57 -26.70
N SER A 11 -38.53 -18.47 -27.57
CA SER A 11 -37.17 -18.88 -27.23
C SER A 11 -36.23 -17.74 -26.76
N CYS A 12 -36.64 -16.48 -26.91
CA CYS A 12 -35.83 -15.35 -26.45
C CYS A 12 -36.14 -14.89 -25.02
N LEU A 13 -37.23 -15.37 -24.43
CA LEU A 13 -37.60 -14.93 -23.06
C LEU A 13 -37.01 -15.81 -21.93
N VAL A 14 -36.50 -17.00 -22.30
CA VAL A 14 -35.85 -17.88 -21.29
C VAL A 14 -34.36 -17.59 -21.11
N LEU A 15 -33.74 -16.90 -22.09
CA LEU A 15 -32.33 -16.46 -22.01
C LEU A 15 -32.12 -15.13 -21.25
N ALA A 16 -33.19 -14.39 -20.95
CA ALA A 16 -33.11 -13.11 -20.25
C ALA A 16 -33.35 -13.23 -18.72
N LEU A 17 -33.80 -14.39 -18.23
CA LEU A 17 -33.97 -14.62 -16.78
C LEU A 17 -32.74 -15.27 -16.09
N ASN A 18 -31.75 -15.75 -16.84
CA ASN A 18 -30.50 -16.25 -16.28
C ASN A 18 -29.40 -15.18 -16.11
N ALA A 19 -29.69 -13.92 -16.39
CA ALA A 19 -28.73 -12.82 -16.23
C ALA A 19 -28.85 -12.09 -14.87
N LEU A 20 -29.67 -12.62 -13.94
CA LEU A 20 -29.85 -12.06 -12.58
C LEU A 20 -29.52 -13.07 -11.47
N ALA A 21 -29.10 -14.29 -11.80
CA ALA A 21 -28.49 -15.16 -10.82
C ALA A 21 -27.01 -14.78 -10.72
N GLY A 22 -26.56 -14.33 -9.55
CA GLY A 22 -25.13 -14.11 -9.29
C GLY A 22 -24.38 -15.39 -9.68
N GLU A 23 -23.22 -15.23 -10.30
CA GLU A 23 -22.38 -16.36 -10.70
C GLU A 23 -21.92 -17.04 -9.40
N ALA A 24 -22.39 -18.26 -9.13
CA ALA A 24 -21.99 -19.02 -7.96
C ALA A 24 -20.45 -19.18 -7.93
N LEU A 25 -19.85 -19.05 -6.77
CA LEU A 25 -18.40 -19.16 -6.61
C LEU A 25 -17.93 -20.57 -7.02
N ASP A 26 -16.99 -20.64 -7.97
CA ASP A 26 -16.27 -21.88 -8.25
C ASP A 26 -15.24 -22.13 -7.13
N GLU A 27 -15.51 -23.08 -6.25
CA GLU A 27 -14.63 -23.40 -5.12
C GLU A 27 -13.29 -23.99 -5.54
N ALA A 28 -13.16 -24.54 -6.72
CA ALA A 28 -11.97 -25.24 -7.19
C ALA A 28 -10.71 -24.36 -7.29
N GLY A 29 -10.86 -23.03 -7.28
CA GLY A 29 -9.74 -22.07 -7.30
C GLY A 29 -9.23 -21.65 -5.92
N TRP A 30 -9.86 -22.08 -4.83
CA TRP A 30 -9.62 -21.58 -3.47
C TRP A 30 -8.92 -22.61 -2.61
N SER A 31 -8.02 -22.15 -1.75
CA SER A 31 -7.24 -23.03 -0.87
C SER A 31 -7.83 -23.15 0.52
N TRP A 32 -8.59 -22.16 0.96
CA TRP A 32 -9.10 -22.08 2.32
C TRP A 32 -10.53 -21.55 2.36
N ARG A 33 -11.31 -22.04 3.35
CA ARG A 33 -12.62 -21.50 3.71
C ARG A 33 -12.81 -21.44 5.21
N TRP A 34 -13.61 -20.48 5.65
CA TRP A 34 -14.03 -20.29 7.04
C TRP A 34 -15.55 -20.09 7.11
N PRO A 35 -16.29 -20.82 7.95
CA PRO A 35 -17.64 -20.39 8.30
C PRO A 35 -17.55 -19.06 9.05
N ILE A 36 -18.49 -18.16 8.80
CA ILE A 36 -18.62 -16.90 9.55
C ILE A 36 -19.66 -17.11 10.63
N GLU A 37 -19.26 -16.86 11.87
CA GLU A 37 -20.10 -16.97 13.06
C GLU A 37 -20.57 -15.57 13.46
N MET A 38 -21.89 -15.34 13.46
CA MET A 38 -22.47 -14.09 13.90
C MET A 38 -22.55 -14.08 15.43
N ALA A 39 -22.11 -12.99 16.08
CA ALA A 39 -22.19 -12.86 17.53
C ALA A 39 -23.63 -12.82 18.04
N GLU A 40 -24.51 -12.20 17.27
CA GLU A 40 -25.95 -12.07 17.58
C GLU A 40 -26.77 -12.20 16.28
N GLU A 41 -27.96 -12.82 16.36
CA GLU A 41 -28.95 -12.73 15.30
C GLU A 41 -29.55 -11.33 15.27
N THR A 42 -29.43 -10.63 14.17
CA THR A 42 -29.86 -9.25 14.02
C THR A 42 -30.39 -9.00 12.61
N ASP A 43 -31.34 -8.07 12.51
CA ASP A 43 -31.85 -7.57 11.23
C ASP A 43 -30.97 -6.39 10.68
N ALA A 44 -29.75 -6.22 11.17
CA ALA A 44 -28.86 -5.18 10.70
C ALA A 44 -28.49 -5.40 9.21
N PRO A 45 -28.41 -4.34 8.40
CA PRO A 45 -28.10 -4.49 6.98
C PRO A 45 -26.65 -4.91 6.70
N PHE A 46 -25.76 -4.73 7.68
CA PHE A 46 -24.33 -5.03 7.55
C PHE A 46 -23.81 -5.74 8.80
N ALA A 47 -22.71 -6.46 8.64
CA ALA A 47 -21.93 -7.02 9.75
C ALA A 47 -20.46 -6.71 9.57
N ARG A 48 -19.71 -6.68 10.67
CA ARG A 48 -18.29 -6.42 10.73
C ARG A 48 -17.55 -7.68 11.13
N LEU A 49 -16.60 -8.11 10.32
CA LEU A 49 -15.77 -9.29 10.53
C LEU A 49 -14.32 -8.87 10.70
N GLN A 50 -13.72 -9.15 11.86
CA GLN A 50 -12.33 -8.86 12.11
C GLN A 50 -11.42 -9.80 11.31
N VAL A 51 -10.48 -9.22 10.55
CA VAL A 51 -9.44 -9.99 9.87
C VAL A 51 -8.43 -10.52 10.89
N THR A 52 -8.14 -11.80 10.84
CA THR A 52 -7.18 -12.46 11.74
C THR A 52 -5.82 -12.66 11.07
N PRO A 53 -4.72 -12.86 11.84
CA PRO A 53 -3.42 -13.20 11.28
C PRO A 53 -3.44 -14.45 10.39
N GLU A 54 -4.26 -15.46 10.74
CA GLU A 54 -4.43 -16.69 9.96
C GLU A 54 -5.05 -16.39 8.58
N LEU A 55 -6.04 -15.48 8.53
CA LEU A 55 -6.64 -15.07 7.26
C LEU A 55 -5.64 -14.30 6.41
N VAL A 56 -4.85 -13.40 7.01
CA VAL A 56 -3.79 -12.66 6.32
C VAL A 56 -2.73 -13.61 5.76
N ASP A 57 -2.37 -14.66 6.49
CA ASP A 57 -1.43 -15.69 6.03
C ASP A 57 -1.94 -16.44 4.79
N ALA A 58 -3.23 -16.74 4.78
CA ALA A 58 -3.86 -17.51 3.71
C ALA A 58 -4.17 -16.65 2.46
N ALA A 59 -4.46 -15.37 2.64
CA ALA A 59 -4.91 -14.48 1.59
C ALA A 59 -3.75 -13.81 0.83
N ALA A 60 -4.08 -13.17 -0.30
CA ALA A 60 -3.16 -12.26 -0.98
C ALA A 60 -2.83 -11.05 -0.07
N PRO A 61 -1.63 -10.44 -0.21
CA PRO A 61 -1.18 -9.33 0.67
C PRO A 61 -2.12 -8.12 0.72
N ASP A 62 -2.88 -7.88 -0.34
CA ASP A 62 -3.87 -6.81 -0.46
C ASP A 62 -5.31 -7.26 -0.16
N LEU A 63 -5.50 -8.52 0.22
CA LEU A 63 -6.79 -9.17 0.51
C LEU A 63 -7.75 -9.22 -0.70
N ARG A 64 -7.22 -9.05 -1.93
CA ARG A 64 -8.04 -9.04 -3.16
C ARG A 64 -8.74 -10.36 -3.45
N ASP A 65 -8.22 -11.45 -2.93
CA ASP A 65 -8.73 -12.81 -3.12
C ASP A 65 -9.69 -13.25 -2.01
N ILE A 66 -10.24 -12.33 -1.24
CA ILE A 66 -11.31 -12.67 -0.31
C ILE A 66 -12.65 -12.69 -1.03
N ARG A 67 -13.47 -13.71 -0.75
CA ARG A 67 -14.88 -13.80 -1.15
C ARG A 67 -15.72 -14.25 0.03
N ILE A 68 -16.88 -13.64 0.16
CA ILE A 68 -17.91 -14.09 1.09
C ILE A 68 -19.07 -14.61 0.26
N VAL A 69 -19.59 -15.77 0.59
CA VAL A 69 -20.78 -16.34 -0.01
C VAL A 69 -21.81 -16.63 1.08
N ASP A 70 -23.06 -16.58 0.73
CA ASP A 70 -24.16 -16.95 1.61
C ASP A 70 -24.48 -18.47 1.56
N GLY A 71 -25.50 -18.88 2.32
CA GLY A 71 -25.92 -20.28 2.38
C GLY A 71 -26.49 -20.84 1.07
N GLU A 72 -26.81 -19.99 0.09
CA GLU A 72 -27.28 -20.37 -1.25
C GLU A 72 -26.12 -20.46 -2.25
N GLY A 73 -24.92 -19.99 -1.85
CA GLY A 73 -23.71 -19.97 -2.67
C GLY A 73 -23.52 -18.68 -3.49
N ASP A 74 -24.37 -17.68 -3.24
CA ASP A 74 -24.30 -16.41 -3.92
C ASP A 74 -23.22 -15.48 -3.30
N LEU A 75 -22.55 -14.69 -4.14
CA LEU A 75 -21.53 -13.75 -3.68
C LEU A 75 -22.15 -12.61 -2.87
N VAL A 76 -21.63 -12.39 -1.67
CA VAL A 76 -22.04 -11.34 -0.75
C VAL A 76 -21.16 -10.10 -0.96
N PRO A 77 -21.75 -8.91 -1.23
CA PRO A 77 -21.03 -7.67 -1.29
C PRO A 77 -20.29 -7.38 0.02
N HIS A 78 -19.00 -7.06 -0.10
CA HIS A 78 -18.15 -6.73 1.05
C HIS A 78 -17.10 -5.68 0.66
N LEU A 79 -16.53 -5.06 1.67
CA LEU A 79 -15.43 -4.11 1.54
C LEU A 79 -14.40 -4.36 2.66
N VAL A 80 -13.15 -3.97 2.37
CA VAL A 80 -12.07 -3.98 3.35
C VAL A 80 -12.03 -2.59 3.98
N ASP A 81 -12.43 -2.52 5.24
CA ASP A 81 -12.39 -1.30 6.05
C ASP A 81 -11.02 -1.23 6.74
N ARG A 82 -10.13 -0.44 6.17
CA ARG A 82 -8.79 -0.23 6.75
C ARG A 82 -8.88 0.85 7.80
N PRO A 83 -8.33 0.63 9.02
CA PRO A 83 -8.23 1.71 10.00
C PRO A 83 -7.56 2.90 9.32
N GLU A 84 -8.32 3.98 9.18
CA GLU A 84 -7.75 5.20 8.62
C GLU A 84 -6.52 5.57 9.47
N ARG A 85 -5.40 5.88 8.80
CA ARG A 85 -4.37 6.69 9.46
C ARG A 85 -5.13 7.93 9.91
N ARG A 86 -5.41 8.06 11.21
CA ARG A 86 -5.99 9.30 11.74
C ARG A 86 -5.07 10.40 11.26
N GLU A 87 -5.60 11.25 10.41
CA GLU A 87 -4.86 12.40 9.92
C GLU A 87 -4.43 13.22 11.13
N GLU A 88 -3.22 13.75 11.10
CA GLU A 88 -2.74 14.69 12.09
C GLU A 88 -3.81 15.76 12.31
N GLU A 89 -4.28 15.91 13.53
CA GLU A 89 -5.28 16.93 13.86
C GLU A 89 -4.62 18.30 13.73
N GLN A 90 -4.97 19.04 12.69
CA GLN A 90 -4.55 20.42 12.55
C GLN A 90 -5.48 21.33 13.35
N VAL A 91 -5.02 21.80 14.50
CA VAL A 91 -5.77 22.72 15.35
C VAL A 91 -5.48 24.15 14.91
N PRO A 92 -6.42 24.84 14.23
CA PRO A 92 -6.21 26.20 13.76
C PRO A 92 -5.86 27.18 14.88
N ARG A 93 -5.00 28.15 14.61
CA ARG A 93 -4.59 29.21 15.51
C ARG A 93 -4.93 30.55 14.88
N GLU A 94 -5.99 31.18 15.36
CA GLU A 94 -6.41 32.47 14.87
C GLU A 94 -5.37 33.56 15.18
N ALA A 95 -5.01 34.36 14.19
CA ALA A 95 -4.10 35.47 14.32
C ALA A 95 -4.60 36.68 13.55
N ARG A 96 -4.25 37.87 14.04
CA ARG A 96 -4.47 39.12 13.31
C ARG A 96 -3.23 39.48 12.53
N LEU A 97 -3.38 39.75 11.25
CA LEU A 97 -2.27 40.21 10.41
C LEU A 97 -2.05 41.70 10.65
N LEU A 98 -0.86 42.05 11.12
CA LEU A 98 -0.42 43.39 11.45
C LEU A 98 0.83 43.78 10.65
N ASN A 99 1.12 45.08 10.61
CA ASN A 99 2.39 45.65 10.16
C ASN A 99 2.88 45.07 8.81
N ARG A 100 1.98 45.00 7.83
CA ARG A 100 2.35 44.59 6.47
C ARG A 100 3.31 45.60 5.84
N THR A 101 4.48 45.13 5.48
CA THR A 101 5.55 45.94 4.88
C THR A 101 6.05 45.30 3.59
N TYR A 102 6.14 46.07 2.53
CA TYR A 102 6.70 45.63 1.25
C TYR A 102 7.88 46.52 0.88
N GLU A 103 9.02 45.89 0.53
CA GLU A 103 10.17 46.56 -0.02
C GLU A 103 10.50 45.98 -1.42
N ALA A 104 10.37 46.80 -2.44
CA ALA A 104 10.44 46.37 -3.83
C ALA A 104 11.79 45.68 -4.12
N GLY A 105 11.71 44.50 -4.73
CA GLY A 105 12.86 43.66 -5.07
C GLY A 105 13.58 43.05 -3.87
N GLN A 106 13.09 43.21 -2.65
CA GLN A 106 13.71 42.66 -1.46
C GLN A 106 12.78 41.68 -0.73
N TYR A 107 11.65 42.17 -0.17
CA TYR A 107 10.76 41.29 0.60
C TYR A 107 9.34 41.86 0.75
N GLU A 108 8.41 40.96 1.12
CA GLU A 108 7.19 41.32 1.81
C GLU A 108 7.19 40.68 3.20
N ARG A 109 6.70 41.41 4.20
CA ARG A 109 6.70 41.02 5.61
C ARG A 109 5.33 41.27 6.22
N VAL A 110 4.93 40.36 7.11
CA VAL A 110 3.71 40.50 7.91
C VAL A 110 3.99 40.01 9.32
N VAL A 111 3.30 40.60 10.29
CA VAL A 111 3.30 40.14 11.68
C VAL A 111 1.95 39.54 11.99
N LEU A 112 1.94 38.35 12.58
CA LEU A 112 0.78 37.64 13.09
C LEU A 112 0.73 37.89 14.61
N ASP A 113 -0.36 38.47 15.14
CA ASP A 113 -0.64 38.61 16.58
C ASP A 113 -1.73 37.61 16.98
N PHE A 114 -1.39 36.67 17.81
CA PHE A 114 -2.29 35.63 18.34
C PHE A 114 -3.07 36.11 19.58
N GLY A 115 -2.83 37.34 20.04
CA GLY A 115 -3.50 37.89 21.24
C GLY A 115 -3.03 37.30 22.56
N ALA A 116 -2.47 36.08 22.55
CA ALA A 116 -1.98 35.36 23.72
C ALA A 116 -0.79 34.46 23.33
N SER A 117 -0.09 33.95 24.35
CA SER A 117 0.89 32.88 24.18
C SER A 117 0.15 31.55 23.93
N ILE A 118 0.17 31.05 22.69
CA ILE A 118 -0.45 29.78 22.30
C ILE A 118 0.54 28.91 21.53
N GLU A 119 0.44 27.59 21.70
CA GLU A 119 1.27 26.62 20.98
C GLU A 119 0.92 26.56 19.50
N LYS A 120 1.94 26.54 18.66
CA LYS A 120 1.88 26.40 17.21
C LYS A 120 3.20 25.88 16.66
N ASP A 121 3.17 25.20 15.53
CA ASP A 121 4.33 24.56 14.91
C ASP A 121 4.33 24.63 13.38
N GLN A 122 3.28 25.19 12.79
CA GLN A 122 3.14 25.24 11.35
C GLN A 122 2.44 26.50 10.90
N ILE A 123 2.87 27.07 9.76
CA ILE A 123 2.20 28.19 9.11
C ILE A 123 1.99 27.87 7.63
N GLN A 124 0.76 27.96 7.17
CA GLN A 124 0.40 27.89 5.77
C GLN A 124 0.31 29.32 5.20
N VAL A 125 0.93 29.54 4.04
CA VAL A 125 1.09 30.85 3.45
C VAL A 125 0.51 30.90 2.05
N ASN A 126 -0.51 31.70 1.83
CA ASN A 126 -1.05 31.94 0.49
C ASN A 126 -0.38 33.16 -0.14
N LEU A 127 0.40 32.91 -1.20
CA LEU A 127 1.08 33.96 -1.96
C LEU A 127 0.36 34.27 -3.27
N SER A 128 0.50 35.52 -3.74
CA SER A 128 0.10 35.88 -5.10
C SER A 128 1.13 35.37 -6.13
N GLY A 129 0.67 35.16 -7.37
CA GLY A 129 1.54 34.74 -8.49
C GLY A 129 1.55 33.24 -8.71
N ARG A 130 2.30 32.82 -9.72
CA ARG A 130 2.52 31.44 -10.15
C ARG A 130 3.98 31.26 -10.54
N ASN A 131 4.48 30.01 -10.51
CA ASN A 131 5.83 29.67 -10.93
C ASN A 131 6.91 30.44 -10.15
N TYR A 132 6.80 30.43 -8.83
CA TYR A 132 7.76 31.04 -7.92
C TYR A 132 8.49 29.99 -7.07
N ARG A 133 9.67 30.38 -6.59
CA ARG A 133 10.46 29.70 -5.57
C ARG A 133 11.07 30.74 -4.66
N ARG A 134 10.50 30.92 -3.47
CA ARG A 134 10.86 31.99 -2.55
C ARG A 134 11.42 31.45 -1.24
N ARG A 135 12.42 32.12 -0.72
CA ARG A 135 12.88 31.88 0.64
C ARG A 135 11.99 32.62 1.61
N ALA A 136 11.75 32.03 2.76
CA ALA A 136 11.01 32.63 3.85
C ALA A 136 11.84 32.59 5.14
N THR A 137 11.71 33.64 5.94
CA THR A 137 12.25 33.72 7.30
C THR A 137 11.10 33.88 8.28
N LEU A 138 11.13 33.13 9.35
CA LEU A 138 10.15 33.15 10.42
C LEU A 138 10.84 33.52 11.73
N GLU A 139 10.32 34.53 12.40
CA GLU A 139 10.82 35.02 13.70
C GLU A 139 9.69 35.08 14.70
N GLY A 140 9.97 34.88 15.97
CA GLY A 140 9.02 34.91 17.07
C GLY A 140 9.34 36.01 18.08
N SER A 141 8.30 36.57 18.69
CA SER A 141 8.44 37.55 19.75
C SER A 141 7.31 37.40 20.78
N SER A 142 7.60 37.63 22.05
CA SER A 142 6.62 37.65 23.13
C SER A 142 6.01 39.03 23.34
N ASP A 143 6.73 40.11 23.03
CA ASP A 143 6.36 41.50 23.27
C ASP A 143 6.18 42.35 21.99
N GLY A 144 6.64 41.84 20.84
CA GLY A 144 6.61 42.56 19.57
C GLY A 144 7.80 43.48 19.31
N GLU A 145 8.75 43.54 20.24
CA GLU A 145 9.97 44.38 20.18
C GLU A 145 11.20 43.51 19.95
N ASP A 146 11.44 42.50 20.79
CA ASP A 146 12.56 41.56 20.70
C ASP A 146 12.19 40.32 19.88
N TRP A 147 12.94 40.08 18.79
CA TRP A 147 12.66 39.03 17.83
C TRP A 147 13.73 37.95 17.81
N ALA A 148 13.33 36.70 17.95
CA ALA A 148 14.18 35.53 17.81
C ALA A 148 13.89 34.81 16.50
N THR A 149 14.92 34.44 15.77
CA THR A 149 14.78 33.65 14.55
C THR A 149 14.35 32.23 14.92
N ILE A 150 13.22 31.81 14.36
CA ILE A 150 12.71 30.43 14.50
C ILE A 150 13.22 29.60 13.30
N ARG A 151 13.13 30.17 12.08
CA ARG A 151 13.56 29.52 10.85
C ARG A 151 13.95 30.55 9.78
N ASP A 152 15.12 30.39 9.15
CA ASP A 152 15.67 31.34 8.18
C ASP A 152 15.85 30.73 6.78
N ASP A 153 15.63 29.42 6.64
CA ASP A 153 15.87 28.63 5.43
C ASP A 153 14.61 28.04 4.79
N ALA A 154 13.43 28.47 5.22
CA ALA A 154 12.18 27.92 4.70
C ALA A 154 12.02 28.25 3.20
N LEU A 155 11.47 27.29 2.47
CA LEU A 155 11.26 27.41 1.03
C LEU A 155 9.79 27.25 0.69
N LEU A 156 9.23 28.25 -0.01
CA LEU A 156 7.89 28.21 -0.58
C LEU A 156 8.01 28.19 -2.10
N PHE A 157 7.26 27.31 -2.76
CA PHE A 157 7.23 27.30 -4.21
C PHE A 157 5.89 26.88 -4.78
N HIS A 158 5.59 27.37 -5.98
CA HIS A 158 4.47 26.95 -6.79
C HIS A 158 4.97 26.81 -8.23
N ILE A 159 4.88 25.61 -8.80
CA ILE A 159 5.33 25.30 -10.15
C ILE A 159 4.16 24.65 -10.91
N SER A 160 3.64 25.37 -11.90
CA SER A 160 2.60 24.86 -12.80
C SER A 160 3.22 24.14 -13.99
N ARG A 161 2.76 22.91 -14.27
CA ARG A 161 3.13 22.11 -15.44
C ARG A 161 1.85 21.62 -16.14
N PRO A 162 1.94 21.16 -17.42
CA PRO A 162 0.78 20.60 -18.10
C PRO A 162 0.12 19.42 -17.36
N GLU A 163 0.93 18.65 -16.62
CA GLU A 163 0.50 17.46 -15.87
C GLU A 163 -0.09 17.77 -14.49
N GLY A 164 0.04 19.01 -14.00
CA GLY A 164 -0.44 19.45 -12.69
C GLY A 164 0.40 20.55 -12.06
N ALA A 165 -0.01 21.02 -10.88
CA ALA A 165 0.74 22.00 -10.09
C ALA A 165 1.45 21.28 -8.93
N TYR A 166 2.71 21.67 -8.69
CA TYR A 166 3.49 21.29 -7.52
C TYR A 166 3.62 22.50 -6.61
N GLU A 167 3.19 22.38 -5.37
CA GLU A 167 3.15 23.49 -4.43
C GLU A 167 3.69 23.07 -3.07
N VAL A 168 4.49 23.95 -2.47
CA VAL A 168 4.85 23.92 -1.05
C VAL A 168 4.53 25.31 -0.51
N ASP A 169 3.43 25.39 0.21
CA ASP A 169 2.86 26.60 0.80
C ASP A 169 2.98 26.63 2.33
N THR A 170 3.60 25.63 2.91
CA THR A 170 3.60 25.39 4.35
C THR A 170 5.03 25.40 4.92
N ILE A 171 5.20 26.07 6.05
CA ILE A 171 6.44 26.16 6.82
C ILE A 171 6.22 25.50 8.17
N GLY A 172 6.86 24.33 8.39
CA GLY A 172 6.92 23.70 9.71
C GLY A 172 8.07 24.28 10.54
N PHE A 173 7.90 24.35 11.85
CA PHE A 173 8.90 24.84 12.80
C PHE A 173 8.70 24.23 14.19
N PRO A 174 9.72 24.27 15.08
CA PRO A 174 9.57 23.74 16.43
C PRO A 174 8.39 24.37 17.17
N VAL A 175 7.63 23.58 17.91
CA VAL A 175 6.54 24.06 18.76
C VAL A 175 7.02 25.24 19.62
N ASN A 176 6.30 26.32 19.53
CA ASN A 176 6.59 27.51 20.35
C ASN A 176 5.30 28.22 20.79
N THR A 177 5.45 29.13 21.77
CA THR A 177 4.35 29.87 22.37
C THR A 177 4.47 31.39 22.16
N TYR A 178 5.31 31.86 21.25
CA TYR A 178 5.43 33.30 20.98
C TYR A 178 4.06 33.91 20.63
N ARG A 179 3.72 35.04 21.26
CA ARG A 179 2.50 35.75 20.92
C ARG A 179 2.51 36.32 19.51
N TYR A 180 3.68 36.77 19.04
CA TYR A 180 3.85 37.35 17.71
C TYR A 180 4.75 36.46 16.86
N LEU A 181 4.35 36.24 15.60
CA LEU A 181 5.23 35.69 14.57
C LEU A 181 5.43 36.74 13.46
N ARG A 182 6.66 36.90 13.02
CA ARG A 182 7.02 37.77 11.90
C ARG A 182 7.46 36.90 10.73
N LEU A 183 6.67 36.90 9.68
CA LEU A 183 6.94 36.17 8.45
C LEU A 183 7.48 37.14 7.42
N THR A 184 8.67 36.87 6.90
CA THR A 184 9.33 37.63 5.83
C THR A 184 9.49 36.71 4.62
N ILE A 185 8.88 37.05 3.48
CA ILE A 185 9.04 36.36 2.21
C ILE A 185 9.99 37.19 1.33
N HIS A 186 11.07 36.56 0.87
CA HIS A 186 12.08 37.22 0.08
C HIS A 186 11.73 37.24 -1.41
N ALA A 187 12.00 38.34 -2.11
CA ALA A 187 11.84 38.43 -3.54
C ALA A 187 12.80 37.47 -4.26
N MET A 188 12.38 37.00 -5.43
CA MET A 188 13.30 36.30 -6.33
C MET A 188 14.33 37.22 -6.92
N PRO A 189 15.53 36.73 -7.33
CA PRO A 189 16.53 37.55 -8.02
C PRO A 189 15.90 38.20 -9.26
N ALA A 190 16.13 39.53 -9.41
CA ALA A 190 15.63 40.34 -10.52
C ALA A 190 14.10 40.38 -10.69
N GLU A 191 13.36 40.16 -9.61
CA GLU A 191 11.90 40.25 -9.62
C GLU A 191 11.47 41.72 -9.54
N GLU A 192 10.79 42.19 -10.59
CA GLU A 192 10.23 43.54 -10.65
C GLU A 192 8.75 43.58 -10.26
N GLU A 193 8.04 42.46 -10.45
CA GLU A 193 6.62 42.36 -10.12
C GLU A 193 6.40 42.26 -8.62
N ARG A 194 5.41 42.98 -8.13
CA ARG A 194 4.98 42.87 -6.73
C ARG A 194 4.29 41.56 -6.50
N PHE A 195 4.76 40.78 -5.53
CA PHE A 195 4.02 39.67 -4.95
C PHE A 195 3.37 40.10 -3.65
N GLU A 196 2.39 39.34 -3.20
CA GLU A 196 1.61 39.66 -2.00
C GLU A 196 1.36 38.41 -1.17
N ILE A 197 1.55 38.51 0.15
CA ILE A 197 1.08 37.55 1.13
C ILE A 197 -0.43 37.78 1.28
N ARG A 198 -1.26 36.97 0.64
CA ARG A 198 -2.71 37.08 0.70
C ARG A 198 -3.26 36.71 2.06
N ASN A 199 -2.76 35.59 2.57
CA ASN A 199 -3.13 35.04 3.87
C ASN A 199 -1.95 34.28 4.48
N ALA A 200 -1.96 34.13 5.81
CA ALA A 200 -1.05 33.32 6.56
C ALA A 200 -1.82 32.74 7.76
N GLU A 201 -1.97 31.43 7.80
CA GLU A 201 -2.72 30.72 8.83
C GLU A 201 -1.78 29.81 9.61
N CYS A 202 -1.85 29.87 10.93
CA CYS A 202 -1.07 28.98 11.77
C CYS A 202 -1.92 27.84 12.32
N VAL A 203 -1.30 26.70 12.49
CA VAL A 203 -1.90 25.55 13.13
C VAL A 203 -0.94 24.98 14.19
N LEU A 204 -1.48 24.20 15.10
CA LEU A 204 -0.73 23.23 15.88
C LEU A 204 -1.10 21.86 15.32
N VAL A 205 -0.09 21.17 14.79
CA VAL A 205 -0.23 19.79 14.36
C VAL A 205 -0.16 18.90 15.59
N ARG A 206 -1.28 18.37 16.01
CA ARG A 206 -1.30 17.32 17.01
C ARG A 206 -1.10 16.01 16.29
N PRO A 207 -0.06 15.21 16.66
CA PRO A 207 -0.01 13.85 16.17
C PRO A 207 -1.36 13.21 16.52
N ALA A 208 -2.02 12.63 15.54
CA ALA A 208 -3.16 11.78 15.80
C ALA A 208 -2.74 10.78 16.87
N GLU A 209 -3.61 10.49 17.84
CA GLU A 209 -3.34 9.37 18.76
C GLU A 209 -2.99 8.17 17.89
N ALA A 210 -1.72 7.74 17.97
CA ALA A 210 -1.28 6.60 17.20
C ALA A 210 -2.23 5.44 17.53
N PRO A 211 -2.78 4.72 16.55
CA PRO A 211 -3.62 3.58 16.83
C PRO A 211 -2.84 2.63 17.75
N PRO A 212 -3.52 1.95 18.68
CA PRO A 212 -2.86 1.06 19.61
C PRO A 212 -2.04 0.01 18.85
N LEU A 213 -0.80 -0.17 19.26
CA LEU A 213 0.06 -1.20 18.71
C LEU A 213 -0.19 -2.51 19.45
N ILE A 214 -0.28 -3.58 18.71
CA ILE A 214 -0.44 -4.93 19.20
C ILE A 214 0.91 -5.63 19.11
N GLU A 215 1.38 -6.18 20.21
CA GLU A 215 2.63 -6.95 20.24
C GLU A 215 2.45 -8.26 19.46
N VAL A 216 3.43 -8.55 18.62
CA VAL A 216 3.53 -9.81 17.87
C VAL A 216 4.63 -10.62 18.53
N GLU A 217 4.27 -11.78 19.11
CA GLU A 217 5.25 -12.71 19.64
C GLU A 217 5.86 -13.53 18.49
N PRO A 218 7.16 -13.41 18.20
CA PRO A 218 7.80 -14.24 17.18
C PRO A 218 7.77 -15.72 17.57
N ALA A 219 7.43 -16.59 16.63
CA ALA A 219 7.49 -18.05 16.82
C ALA A 219 8.93 -18.54 17.02
N ALA A 220 9.91 -17.85 16.40
CA ALA A 220 11.33 -18.10 16.60
C ALA A 220 12.12 -16.78 16.54
N ARG A 221 13.20 -16.74 17.33
CA ARG A 221 14.15 -15.62 17.35
C ARG A 221 15.55 -16.16 17.48
N ASP A 222 16.43 -15.71 16.60
CA ASP A 222 17.85 -16.03 16.61
C ASP A 222 18.69 -14.75 16.50
N ILE A 223 19.79 -14.68 17.26
CA ILE A 223 20.71 -13.55 17.26
C ILE A 223 22.13 -14.08 17.13
N GLU A 224 22.74 -13.86 16.01
CA GLU A 224 24.08 -14.32 15.69
C GLU A 224 24.96 -13.18 15.17
N THR A 225 26.23 -13.18 15.54
CA THR A 225 27.21 -12.24 14.99
C THR A 225 28.24 -13.00 14.17
N ASP A 226 28.33 -12.64 12.90
CA ASP A 226 29.34 -13.15 11.99
C ASP A 226 30.73 -12.56 12.37
N PRO A 227 31.69 -13.41 12.76
CA PRO A 227 33.00 -12.94 13.19
C PRO A 227 33.87 -12.36 12.07
N GLU A 228 33.58 -12.69 10.81
CA GLU A 228 34.36 -12.19 9.67
C GLU A 228 33.92 -10.78 9.24
N THR A 229 32.62 -10.54 9.22
CA THR A 229 32.03 -9.28 8.77
C THR A 229 31.68 -8.33 9.94
N ASN A 230 31.69 -8.83 11.17
CA ASN A 230 31.24 -8.13 12.38
C ASN A 230 29.83 -7.55 12.23
N ILE A 231 28.93 -8.31 11.59
CA ILE A 231 27.51 -7.99 11.43
C ILE A 231 26.73 -8.87 12.40
N THR A 232 25.92 -8.25 13.26
CA THR A 232 24.93 -8.97 14.06
C THR A 232 23.64 -9.11 13.25
N ALA A 233 23.21 -10.34 13.04
CA ALA A 233 21.90 -10.65 12.43
C ALA A 233 20.91 -11.03 13.52
N VAL A 234 19.75 -10.41 13.52
CA VAL A 234 18.59 -10.81 14.32
C VAL A 234 17.56 -11.36 13.35
N GLU A 235 17.27 -12.65 13.44
CA GLU A 235 16.28 -13.33 12.62
C GLU A 235 15.02 -13.62 13.43
N LEU A 236 13.87 -13.28 12.84
CA LEU A 236 12.55 -13.42 13.47
C LEU A 236 11.62 -14.19 12.53
N ASP A 237 10.92 -15.22 13.03
CA ASP A 237 9.76 -15.83 12.38
C ASP A 237 8.49 -15.33 13.07
N LEU A 238 7.67 -14.59 12.34
CA LEU A 238 6.41 -14.01 12.84
C LEU A 238 5.21 -14.97 12.68
N ASN A 239 5.46 -16.20 12.27
CA ASN A 239 4.48 -17.28 12.09
C ASN A 239 3.52 -17.09 10.88
N TYR A 240 3.17 -15.86 10.52
CA TYR A 240 2.18 -15.55 9.49
C TYR A 240 2.80 -14.77 8.34
N ARG A 241 2.56 -15.21 7.10
CA ARG A 241 2.90 -14.44 5.89
C ARG A 241 2.03 -13.19 5.80
N ASN A 242 2.52 -12.20 5.10
CA ASN A 242 1.78 -10.97 4.82
C ASN A 242 1.35 -10.18 6.08
N LEU A 243 1.83 -10.56 7.28
CA LEU A 243 1.50 -9.84 8.51
C LEU A 243 2.21 -8.48 8.52
N PRO A 244 1.48 -7.35 8.55
CA PRO A 244 2.11 -6.03 8.56
C PRO A 244 2.80 -5.79 9.91
N VAL A 245 4.07 -5.37 9.87
CA VAL A 245 4.84 -4.94 11.04
C VAL A 245 5.07 -3.44 10.96
N ASP A 246 4.80 -2.71 12.03
CA ASP A 246 4.97 -1.26 12.10
C ASP A 246 6.25 -0.86 12.83
N THR A 247 6.61 -1.57 13.88
CA THR A 247 7.73 -1.21 14.73
C THR A 247 8.47 -2.44 15.22
N ILE A 248 9.79 -2.37 15.24
CA ILE A 248 10.67 -3.30 15.95
C ILE A 248 11.44 -2.50 16.98
N GLU A 249 11.34 -2.89 18.23
CA GLU A 249 12.05 -2.28 19.35
C GLU A 249 13.14 -3.21 19.85
N PHE A 250 14.33 -2.66 20.08
CA PHE A 250 15.49 -3.38 20.62
C PHE A 250 15.76 -2.98 22.05
N GLU A 251 15.84 -3.95 22.94
CA GLU A 251 16.34 -3.76 24.28
C GLU A 251 17.87 -3.94 24.27
N ILE A 252 18.60 -2.82 24.31
CA ILE A 252 20.05 -2.78 24.20
C ILE A 252 20.64 -2.35 25.55
N ALA A 253 21.53 -3.18 26.11
CA ALA A 253 22.13 -2.93 27.42
C ALA A 253 23.30 -1.93 27.37
N ASP A 254 23.92 -1.72 26.21
CA ASP A 254 25.08 -0.85 26.05
C ASP A 254 24.78 0.59 26.45
N PRO A 255 25.67 1.26 27.20
CA PRO A 255 25.44 2.59 27.74
C PRO A 255 25.47 3.68 26.66
N TYR A 256 26.22 3.48 25.57
CA TYR A 256 26.27 4.36 24.41
C TYR A 256 26.59 3.54 23.14
N PHE A 257 25.95 3.88 22.03
CA PHE A 257 26.16 3.25 20.74
C PHE A 257 25.60 4.11 19.59
N HIS A 258 26.08 3.83 18.40
CA HIS A 258 25.54 4.36 17.13
C HIS A 258 25.82 3.30 16.06
N ARG A 259 24.79 2.60 15.59
CA ARG A 259 24.92 1.47 14.66
C ARG A 259 23.93 1.57 13.53
N ALA A 260 24.43 1.49 12.30
CA ALA A 260 23.58 1.35 11.13
C ALA A 260 22.95 -0.04 11.08
N TYR A 261 21.68 -0.09 10.70
CA TYR A 261 20.98 -1.35 10.47
C TYR A 261 20.29 -1.39 9.10
N GLU A 262 20.05 -2.61 8.62
CA GLU A 262 19.22 -2.92 7.47
C GLU A 262 18.24 -4.03 7.84
N ILE A 263 16.96 -3.85 7.50
CA ILE A 263 15.91 -4.84 7.67
C ILE A 263 15.61 -5.47 6.32
N LEU A 264 15.60 -6.78 6.29
CA LEU A 264 15.29 -7.62 5.15
C LEU A 264 14.05 -8.46 5.48
N GLY A 265 13.22 -8.76 4.49
CA GLY A 265 12.02 -9.57 4.66
C GLY A 265 11.84 -10.61 3.55
N ARG A 266 11.19 -11.73 3.90
CA ARG A 266 10.71 -12.77 2.97
C ARG A 266 9.50 -13.49 3.56
N ASN A 267 8.66 -14.09 2.70
CA ASN A 267 7.49 -14.85 3.15
C ASN A 267 7.70 -16.36 3.18
N GLU A 268 8.70 -16.85 2.47
CA GLU A 268 9.03 -18.28 2.35
C GLU A 268 10.50 -18.49 2.69
N GLU A 269 10.84 -19.64 3.24
CA GLU A 269 12.25 -20.03 3.44
C GLU A 269 12.88 -20.45 2.12
N THR A 270 12.13 -21.23 1.35
CA THR A 270 12.55 -21.80 0.07
C THR A 270 11.49 -21.52 -0.99
N ILE A 271 11.92 -21.46 -2.23
CA ILE A 271 11.08 -21.36 -3.41
C ILE A 271 11.46 -22.44 -4.42
N GLU A 272 10.45 -22.99 -5.08
CA GLU A 272 10.68 -23.88 -6.21
C GLU A 272 11.03 -23.06 -7.45
N GLN A 273 12.11 -23.41 -8.11
CA GLN A 273 12.54 -22.79 -9.36
C GLN A 273 12.71 -23.86 -10.45
N GLU A 274 11.97 -23.70 -11.55
CA GLU A 274 12.22 -24.53 -12.73
C GLU A 274 13.57 -24.18 -13.35
N ARG A 275 14.45 -25.16 -13.45
CA ARG A 275 15.72 -25.07 -14.16
C ARG A 275 15.64 -25.87 -15.45
N ARG A 276 15.94 -25.23 -16.56
CA ARG A 276 16.06 -25.94 -17.85
C ARG A 276 17.38 -26.68 -17.90
N THR A 277 17.32 -28.00 -18.02
CA THR A 277 18.48 -28.86 -18.25
C THR A 277 18.50 -29.35 -19.71
N GLU A 278 19.59 -29.96 -20.12
CA GLU A 278 19.70 -30.53 -21.48
C GLU A 278 18.70 -31.66 -21.73
N THR A 279 18.18 -32.28 -20.66
CA THR A 279 17.26 -33.42 -20.70
C THR A 279 15.82 -33.08 -20.40
N GLY A 280 15.50 -31.80 -20.06
CA GLY A 280 14.15 -31.38 -19.72
C GLY A 280 14.08 -30.22 -18.73
N ARG A 281 12.99 -30.13 -17.97
CA ARG A 281 12.82 -29.20 -16.86
C ARG A 281 12.98 -29.95 -15.54
N GLU A 282 13.74 -29.38 -14.63
CA GLU A 282 13.94 -29.90 -13.29
C GLU A 282 13.51 -28.82 -12.30
N THR A 283 12.66 -29.18 -11.33
CA THR A 283 12.30 -28.29 -10.23
C THR A 283 13.39 -28.40 -9.16
N VAL A 284 14.03 -27.28 -8.87
CA VAL A 284 15.08 -27.18 -7.84
C VAL A 284 14.58 -26.24 -6.75
N GLU A 285 14.65 -26.72 -5.53
CA GLU A 285 14.39 -25.91 -4.34
C GLU A 285 15.58 -24.96 -4.07
N ARG A 286 15.31 -23.69 -3.89
CA ARG A 286 16.30 -22.66 -3.56
C ARG A 286 15.84 -21.82 -2.38
N GLU A 287 16.79 -21.30 -1.63
CA GLU A 287 16.50 -20.31 -0.61
C GLU A 287 15.78 -19.09 -1.22
N ALA A 288 14.68 -18.69 -0.60
CA ALA A 288 13.91 -17.52 -1.03
C ALA A 288 14.75 -16.25 -0.83
N PRO A 289 14.78 -15.35 -1.81
CA PRO A 289 15.61 -14.15 -1.75
C PRO A 289 15.07 -13.17 -0.68
N TRP A 290 15.98 -12.66 0.13
CA TRP A 290 15.71 -11.57 1.04
C TRP A 290 15.51 -10.24 0.27
N ARG A 291 14.48 -9.49 0.63
CA ARG A 291 14.18 -8.17 0.08
C ARG A 291 14.47 -7.09 1.09
N SER A 292 15.15 -6.02 0.69
CA SER A 292 15.38 -4.87 1.57
C SER A 292 14.06 -4.17 1.88
N VAL A 293 13.79 -4.00 3.18
CA VAL A 293 12.57 -3.37 3.72
C VAL A 293 12.87 -1.96 4.17
N ALA A 294 13.87 -1.81 5.07
CA ALA A 294 14.19 -0.54 5.68
C ALA A 294 15.68 -0.45 6.03
N ARG A 295 16.15 0.76 6.22
CA ARG A 295 17.49 1.08 6.73
C ARG A 295 17.38 2.22 7.72
N GLY A 296 18.25 2.21 8.73
CA GLY A 296 18.27 3.25 9.74
C GLY A 296 19.47 3.15 10.64
N VAL A 297 19.39 3.86 11.76
CA VAL A 297 20.45 3.92 12.76
C VAL A 297 19.84 3.72 14.15
N LEU A 298 20.38 2.77 14.90
CA LEU A 298 20.12 2.63 16.32
C LEU A 298 21.19 3.41 17.08
N TYR A 299 20.79 4.24 18.04
CA TYR A 299 21.73 5.03 18.81
C TYR A 299 21.29 5.30 20.24
N ARG A 300 22.28 5.47 21.10
CA ARG A 300 22.17 6.05 22.44
C ARG A 300 23.35 6.97 22.64
N ILE A 301 23.09 8.27 22.67
CA ILE A 301 24.11 9.32 22.72
C ILE A 301 23.96 10.08 24.02
N HIS A 302 25.08 10.29 24.72
CA HIS A 302 25.16 11.14 25.90
C HIS A 302 25.64 12.51 25.47
N GLY A 303 24.73 13.49 25.44
CA GLY A 303 25.02 14.89 25.13
C GLY A 303 25.01 15.75 26.38
N GLU A 304 25.35 17.04 26.23
CA GLU A 304 25.32 18.03 27.33
C GLU A 304 23.91 18.20 27.91
N ASP A 305 22.87 18.04 27.05
CA ASP A 305 21.45 18.17 27.42
C ASP A 305 20.80 16.86 27.94
N GLY A 306 21.60 15.80 28.10
CA GLY A 306 21.13 14.50 28.60
C GLY A 306 21.34 13.34 27.62
N ILE A 307 20.53 12.28 27.79
CA ILE A 307 20.61 11.06 26.95
C ILE A 307 19.57 11.13 25.84
N THR A 308 20.02 11.11 24.58
CA THR A 308 19.17 10.92 23.42
C THR A 308 19.31 9.48 22.93
N ARG A 309 18.19 8.80 22.66
CA ARG A 309 18.18 7.42 22.20
C ARG A 309 17.18 7.19 21.07
N GLU A 310 17.53 6.32 20.15
CA GLU A 310 16.63 5.67 19.19
C GLU A 310 16.98 4.19 19.14
N ASN A 311 16.13 3.38 19.70
CA ASN A 311 16.25 1.93 19.75
C ASN A 311 15.12 1.22 19.03
N MET A 312 14.38 1.97 18.22
CA MET A 312 13.25 1.49 17.45
C MET A 312 13.49 1.67 15.95
N ALA A 313 13.08 0.68 15.19
CA ALA A 313 12.87 0.83 13.75
C ALA A 313 11.39 1.11 13.52
N ARG A 314 11.06 2.35 13.13
CA ARG A 314 9.70 2.86 12.92
C ARG A 314 9.49 3.28 11.47
N ASP A 315 8.22 3.47 11.11
CA ASP A 315 7.73 4.19 9.92
C ASP A 315 8.14 3.66 8.54
N ALA A 316 8.95 2.64 8.47
CA ALA A 316 9.45 2.10 7.20
C ALA A 316 9.08 0.63 6.98
N LEU A 317 8.39 0.02 7.93
CA LEU A 317 8.14 -1.43 7.92
C LEU A 317 6.82 -1.83 7.28
N ASP A 318 6.17 -0.98 6.51
CA ASP A 318 4.93 -1.31 5.77
C ASP A 318 5.16 -2.45 4.76
N ALA A 319 5.87 -3.49 5.22
CA ALA A 319 6.23 -4.65 4.44
C ALA A 319 5.70 -5.91 5.11
N PRO A 320 4.76 -6.58 4.47
CA PRO A 320 4.12 -7.77 5.01
C PRO A 320 5.01 -9.00 4.80
N TYR A 321 5.87 -9.31 5.76
CA TYR A 321 6.74 -10.48 5.68
C TYR A 321 6.65 -11.33 6.94
N ARG A 322 6.67 -12.67 6.75
CA ARG A 322 6.75 -13.64 7.84
C ARG A 322 8.14 -13.65 8.47
N TYR A 323 9.18 -13.71 7.65
CA TYR A 323 10.56 -13.76 8.13
C TYR A 323 11.19 -12.40 7.99
N LEU A 324 11.73 -11.89 9.09
CA LEU A 324 12.49 -10.64 9.13
C LEU A 324 13.92 -10.94 9.55
N LYS A 325 14.89 -10.29 8.88
CA LYS A 325 16.30 -10.34 9.23
C LYS A 325 16.82 -8.92 9.38
N ILE A 326 17.23 -8.57 10.60
CA ILE A 326 17.80 -7.27 10.91
C ILE A 326 19.32 -7.43 10.98
N ARG A 327 20.04 -6.75 10.10
CA ARG A 327 21.50 -6.76 10.04
C ARG A 327 22.04 -5.48 10.64
N ILE A 328 22.71 -5.59 11.78
CA ILE A 328 23.31 -4.45 12.52
C ILE A 328 24.82 -4.47 12.24
N ARG A 329 25.35 -3.38 11.72
CA ARG A 329 26.77 -3.23 11.39
C ARG A 329 27.52 -2.74 12.63
N ASN A 330 28.39 -3.55 13.19
CA ASN A 330 29.19 -3.20 14.36
C ASN A 330 30.47 -2.42 13.99
N GLU A 331 30.89 -2.48 12.71
CA GLU A 331 32.16 -1.89 12.26
C GLU A 331 33.33 -2.42 13.08
N ASP A 332 34.17 -1.55 13.64
CA ASP A 332 35.31 -1.93 14.50
C ASP A 332 34.95 -2.07 15.99
N ASN A 333 33.65 -1.95 16.32
CA ASN A 333 33.21 -2.03 17.73
C ASN A 333 32.78 -3.45 18.10
N ALA A 334 32.72 -3.72 19.39
CA ALA A 334 32.10 -4.95 19.88
C ALA A 334 30.63 -5.01 19.47
N PRO A 335 30.08 -6.21 19.23
CA PRO A 335 28.65 -6.39 19.00
C PRO A 335 27.82 -5.81 20.13
N LEU A 336 26.63 -5.27 19.81
CA LEU A 336 25.69 -4.77 20.80
C LEU A 336 25.15 -5.90 21.67
N THR A 337 24.98 -5.63 22.94
CA THR A 337 24.33 -6.53 23.90
C THR A 337 22.82 -6.37 23.79
N ILE A 338 22.19 -7.16 22.92
CA ILE A 338 20.74 -7.16 22.67
C ILE A 338 20.09 -8.11 23.67
N ALA A 339 19.39 -7.57 24.67
CA ALA A 339 18.68 -8.32 25.70
C ALA A 339 17.32 -8.83 25.20
N GLY A 340 16.64 -8.06 24.35
CA GLY A 340 15.32 -8.38 23.81
C GLY A 340 15.03 -7.68 22.50
N VAL A 341 14.04 -8.22 21.79
CA VAL A 341 13.46 -7.61 20.58
C VAL A 341 11.95 -7.80 20.65
N SER A 342 11.21 -6.71 20.63
CA SER A 342 9.74 -6.69 20.56
C SER A 342 9.30 -6.22 19.18
N VAL A 343 8.26 -6.85 18.68
CA VAL A 343 7.66 -6.55 17.37
C VAL A 343 6.24 -6.06 17.59
N TRP A 344 5.89 -4.99 16.90
CA TRP A 344 4.59 -4.36 17.05
C TRP A 344 3.92 -4.15 15.70
N ARG A 345 2.60 -4.34 15.64
CA ARG A 345 1.76 -4.06 14.50
C ARG A 345 0.54 -3.22 14.88
N ARG A 346 -0.05 -2.56 13.93
CA ARG A 346 -1.39 -1.99 14.04
C ARG A 346 -2.46 -3.07 13.99
N GLU A 347 -3.68 -2.68 14.35
CA GLU A 347 -4.86 -3.50 14.08
C GLU A 347 -4.94 -3.86 12.60
N LEU A 348 -5.38 -5.09 12.33
CA LEU A 348 -5.68 -5.54 10.98
C LEU A 348 -6.99 -4.88 10.52
N PRO A 349 -7.22 -4.79 9.21
CA PRO A 349 -8.47 -4.24 8.71
C PRO A 349 -9.66 -5.10 9.11
N ASP A 350 -10.84 -4.53 9.08
CA ASP A 350 -12.08 -5.28 9.17
C ASP A 350 -12.66 -5.53 7.77
N LEU A 351 -13.48 -6.55 7.65
CA LEU A 351 -14.35 -6.76 6.50
C LEU A 351 -15.77 -6.33 6.90
N VAL A 352 -16.37 -5.43 6.14
CA VAL A 352 -17.78 -5.11 6.31
C VAL A 352 -18.53 -5.73 5.14
N PHE A 353 -19.54 -6.55 5.44
CA PHE A 353 -20.31 -7.27 4.44
C PHE A 353 -21.81 -7.05 4.62
N GLU A 354 -22.55 -7.15 3.52
CA GLU A 354 -24.00 -7.03 3.50
C GLU A 354 -24.64 -8.25 4.12
N GLN A 355 -25.61 -8.02 5.03
CA GLN A 355 -26.44 -9.09 5.58
C GLN A 355 -27.72 -9.23 4.75
N GLY A 356 -27.93 -10.42 4.22
CA GLY A 356 -29.15 -10.83 3.54
C GLY A 356 -30.05 -11.70 4.43
N PRO A 357 -31.12 -12.21 3.87
CA PRO A 357 -32.01 -13.14 4.58
C PRO A 357 -31.36 -14.52 4.84
N ALA A 358 -30.20 -14.77 4.27
CA ALA A 358 -29.43 -15.99 4.50
C ALA A 358 -28.87 -15.99 5.94
N GLN A 359 -28.99 -17.12 6.64
CA GLN A 359 -28.54 -17.25 8.03
C GLN A 359 -27.09 -17.78 8.16
N SER A 360 -26.43 -18.07 7.06
CA SER A 360 -25.06 -18.60 7.08
C SER A 360 -24.21 -17.95 6.01
N TYR A 361 -22.94 -17.71 6.37
CA TYR A 361 -21.95 -17.11 5.47
C TYR A 361 -20.66 -17.91 5.54
N THR A 362 -19.95 -17.98 4.41
CA THR A 362 -18.63 -18.62 4.31
C THR A 362 -17.66 -17.69 3.63
N LEU A 363 -16.48 -17.50 4.23
CA LEU A 363 -15.38 -16.75 3.64
C LEU A 363 -14.42 -17.70 2.94
N TYR A 364 -13.99 -17.34 1.73
CA TYR A 364 -12.97 -18.03 0.95
C TYR A 364 -11.75 -17.12 0.75
N ALA A 365 -10.55 -17.72 0.82
CA ALA A 365 -9.28 -17.05 0.55
C ALA A 365 -8.23 -18.02 -0.03
N GLY A 366 -7.11 -17.48 -0.51
CA GLY A 366 -6.01 -18.28 -1.03
C GLY A 366 -6.16 -18.65 -2.50
N ASN A 367 -6.72 -17.76 -3.32
CA ASN A 367 -6.77 -17.91 -4.77
C ASN A 367 -5.83 -16.87 -5.42
N PRO A 368 -4.59 -17.24 -5.77
CA PRO A 368 -3.61 -16.31 -6.34
C PRO A 368 -4.02 -15.74 -7.70
N GLY A 369 -4.95 -16.40 -8.42
CA GLY A 369 -5.47 -15.96 -9.71
C GLY A 369 -6.70 -15.04 -9.61
N ALA A 370 -7.23 -14.80 -8.42
CA ALA A 370 -8.42 -13.98 -8.24
C ALA A 370 -8.10 -12.47 -8.33
N ASP A 371 -8.90 -11.77 -9.13
CA ASP A 371 -8.91 -10.30 -9.14
C ASP A 371 -9.73 -9.77 -7.94
N ALA A 372 -9.47 -8.52 -7.56
CA ALA A 372 -10.27 -7.85 -6.53
C ALA A 372 -11.75 -7.78 -6.94
N PRO A 373 -12.71 -8.10 -6.04
CA PRO A 373 -14.13 -7.99 -6.35
C PRO A 373 -14.49 -6.51 -6.56
N ARG A 374 -15.46 -6.27 -7.42
CA ARG A 374 -15.90 -4.92 -7.74
C ARG A 374 -17.34 -4.71 -7.29
N PHE A 375 -17.49 -4.51 -5.99
CA PHE A 375 -18.78 -4.13 -5.42
C PHE A 375 -18.91 -2.61 -5.39
N ASP A 376 -20.13 -2.12 -5.52
CA ASP A 376 -20.45 -0.71 -5.40
C ASP A 376 -20.75 -0.27 -3.94
N LEU A 377 -20.65 -1.18 -3.00
CA LEU A 377 -21.01 -1.03 -1.60
C LEU A 377 -20.45 0.25 -0.96
N ALA A 378 -19.17 0.54 -1.16
CA ALA A 378 -18.54 1.75 -0.62
C ALA A 378 -19.13 3.06 -1.16
N ARG A 379 -19.73 3.03 -2.36
CA ARG A 379 -20.33 4.21 -3.00
C ARG A 379 -21.84 4.26 -2.78
N ALA A 380 -22.51 3.11 -2.85
CA ALA A 380 -23.97 3.01 -2.75
C ALA A 380 -24.45 3.06 -1.31
N ALA A 381 -23.67 2.54 -0.38
CA ALA A 381 -23.98 2.46 1.04
C ALA A 381 -22.82 2.98 1.91
N PRO A 382 -22.51 4.30 1.91
CA PRO A 382 -21.43 4.84 2.75
C PRO A 382 -21.67 4.60 4.25
N ALA A 383 -22.92 4.35 4.67
CA ALA A 383 -23.23 3.92 6.02
C ALA A 383 -22.57 2.57 6.42
N ALA A 384 -22.16 1.73 5.46
CA ALA A 384 -21.44 0.50 5.74
C ALA A 384 -20.09 0.76 6.43
N LEU A 385 -19.48 1.94 6.22
CA LEU A 385 -18.23 2.37 6.85
C LEU A 385 -18.42 3.00 8.23
N THR A 386 -19.64 3.11 8.72
CA THR A 386 -19.90 3.64 10.07
C THR A 386 -19.61 2.57 11.13
N GLU A 387 -19.32 3.02 12.35
CA GLU A 387 -19.16 2.15 13.51
C GLU A 387 -20.52 1.60 13.99
N GLY A 388 -20.50 0.47 14.70
CA GLY A 388 -21.66 -0.07 15.42
C GLY A 388 -22.42 -1.19 14.72
N TRP A 389 -21.86 -1.79 13.67
CA TRP A 389 -22.43 -3.02 13.10
C TRP A 389 -22.19 -4.22 14.01
N PRO A 390 -23.07 -5.24 13.99
CA PRO A 390 -22.86 -6.49 14.71
C PRO A 390 -21.53 -7.13 14.34
N GLU A 391 -20.83 -7.63 15.34
CA GLU A 391 -19.58 -8.33 15.13
C GLU A 391 -19.82 -9.75 14.65
N ALA A 392 -18.95 -10.17 13.74
CA ALA A 392 -18.85 -11.54 13.27
C ALA A 392 -17.42 -12.04 13.49
N ALA A 393 -17.27 -13.34 13.67
CA ALA A 393 -15.97 -13.98 13.84
C ALA A 393 -15.77 -15.09 12.81
N LEU A 394 -14.52 -15.38 12.48
CA LEU A 394 -14.17 -16.55 11.68
C LEU A 394 -14.23 -17.79 12.55
N GLY A 395 -14.98 -18.79 12.12
CA GLY A 395 -14.92 -20.10 12.69
C GLY A 395 -13.62 -20.83 12.32
N ARG A 396 -13.60 -22.15 12.46
CA ARG A 396 -12.40 -22.93 12.18
C ARG A 396 -12.09 -22.96 10.68
N ALA A 397 -10.82 -22.68 10.32
CA ALA A 397 -10.32 -22.82 8.97
C ALA A 397 -10.43 -24.25 8.43
N GLU A 398 -10.92 -24.40 7.23
CA GLU A 398 -10.94 -25.65 6.49
C GLU A 398 -10.10 -25.51 5.22
N SER A 399 -9.12 -26.40 5.06
CA SER A 399 -8.35 -26.46 3.82
C SER A 399 -9.19 -27.09 2.72
N ILE A 400 -9.32 -26.39 1.62
CA ILE A 400 -9.84 -26.95 0.37
C ILE A 400 -8.63 -27.57 -0.35
N ALA A 401 -8.79 -28.74 -0.94
CA ALA A 401 -7.71 -29.32 -1.73
C ALA A 401 -7.20 -28.29 -2.74
N PRO A 402 -5.88 -28.02 -2.80
CA PRO A 402 -5.36 -27.07 -3.75
C PRO A 402 -5.85 -27.48 -5.13
N PRO A 403 -6.32 -26.52 -5.95
CA PRO A 403 -6.62 -26.82 -7.34
C PRO A 403 -5.35 -27.40 -7.96
N ASP A 404 -5.53 -28.47 -8.75
CA ASP A 404 -4.42 -28.95 -9.57
C ASP A 404 -3.78 -27.73 -10.26
N PRO A 405 -2.44 -27.62 -10.25
CA PRO A 405 -1.77 -26.46 -10.84
C PRO A 405 -2.41 -26.21 -12.20
N LEU A 406 -2.91 -24.98 -12.42
CA LEU A 406 -3.60 -24.62 -13.66
C LEU A 406 -2.64 -24.92 -14.80
N GLU A 407 -2.73 -26.13 -15.36
CA GLU A 407 -1.94 -26.49 -16.55
C GLU A 407 -2.22 -25.42 -17.60
N PRO A 408 -1.18 -24.77 -18.14
CA PRO A 408 -1.36 -23.80 -19.21
C PRO A 408 -2.29 -24.41 -20.26
N TRP A 409 -3.27 -23.66 -20.73
CA TRP A 409 -4.22 -24.15 -21.78
C TRP A 409 -3.53 -24.83 -22.95
N THR A 410 -2.27 -24.47 -23.22
CA THR A 410 -1.37 -25.06 -24.21
C THR A 410 -0.98 -26.51 -23.85
N GLU A 411 -0.94 -26.87 -22.59
CA GLU A 411 -0.68 -28.24 -22.12
C GLU A 411 -1.98 -29.04 -22.06
N ARG A 412 -3.08 -28.41 -21.66
CA ARG A 412 -4.41 -29.02 -21.61
C ARG A 412 -4.98 -29.33 -23.00
N TYR A 413 -4.59 -28.60 -24.05
CA TYR A 413 -5.10 -28.77 -25.40
C TYR A 413 -3.98 -29.05 -26.41
N HIS A 414 -3.03 -29.92 -26.10
CA HIS A 414 -1.96 -30.34 -27.02
C HIS A 414 -2.47 -30.70 -28.42
N ALA A 415 -3.59 -31.40 -28.50
CA ALA A 415 -4.20 -31.79 -29.77
C ALA A 415 -4.58 -30.58 -30.66
N VAL A 416 -5.05 -29.46 -30.03
CA VAL A 416 -5.42 -28.26 -30.77
C VAL A 416 -4.21 -27.59 -31.38
N ILE A 417 -3.09 -27.55 -30.65
CA ILE A 417 -1.83 -26.98 -31.15
C ILE A 417 -1.29 -27.79 -32.31
N TRP A 418 -1.31 -29.13 -32.21
CA TRP A 418 -0.88 -30.01 -33.31
C TRP A 418 -1.77 -29.90 -34.54
N VAL A 419 -3.09 -29.78 -34.36
CA VAL A 419 -4.03 -29.56 -35.47
C VAL A 419 -3.78 -28.19 -36.13
N ALA A 420 -3.58 -27.12 -35.36
CA ALA A 420 -3.25 -25.79 -35.88
C ALA A 420 -1.92 -25.81 -36.66
N LEU A 421 -0.89 -26.49 -36.16
CA LEU A 421 0.39 -26.67 -36.84
C LEU A 421 0.24 -27.45 -38.13
N LEU A 422 -0.54 -28.53 -38.14
CA LEU A 422 -0.82 -29.32 -39.36
C LEU A 422 -1.58 -28.49 -40.42
N ILE A 423 -2.55 -27.69 -40.01
CA ILE A 423 -3.27 -26.78 -40.91
C ILE A 423 -2.32 -25.73 -41.50
N ALA A 424 -1.45 -25.13 -40.66
CA ALA A 424 -0.47 -24.15 -41.09
C ALA A 424 0.54 -24.76 -42.07
N ALA A 425 1.05 -25.96 -41.77
CA ALA A 425 1.96 -26.69 -42.65
C ALA A 425 1.30 -27.09 -43.97
N GLY A 426 0.02 -27.53 -43.92
CA GLY A 426 -0.78 -27.83 -45.13
C GLY A 426 -1.03 -26.60 -46.01
N ALA A 427 -1.35 -25.47 -45.39
CA ALA A 427 -1.52 -24.20 -46.10
C ALA A 427 -0.22 -23.73 -46.79
N LEU A 428 0.91 -23.86 -46.08
CA LEU A 428 2.23 -23.53 -46.64
C LEU A 428 2.59 -24.43 -47.80
N ALA A 429 2.41 -25.76 -47.66
CA ALA A 429 2.64 -26.74 -48.74
C ALA A 429 1.76 -26.46 -49.95
N PHE A 430 0.49 -26.13 -49.74
CA PHE A 430 -0.43 -25.74 -50.80
C PHE A 430 -0.01 -24.44 -51.51
N ALA A 431 0.43 -23.43 -50.77
CA ALA A 431 0.94 -22.18 -51.32
C ALA A 431 2.19 -22.42 -52.20
N VAL A 432 3.15 -23.26 -51.73
CA VAL A 432 4.34 -23.64 -52.48
C VAL A 432 3.96 -24.44 -53.76
N TYR A 433 3.05 -25.40 -53.64
CA TYR A 433 2.56 -26.18 -54.77
C TYR A 433 1.92 -25.28 -55.84
N ARG A 434 1.09 -24.34 -55.43
CA ARG A 434 0.45 -23.35 -56.33
C ARG A 434 1.47 -22.42 -56.99
N ALA A 435 2.49 -21.96 -56.25
CA ALA A 435 3.55 -21.13 -56.80
C ALA A 435 4.39 -21.88 -57.83
N MET A 436 4.72 -23.15 -57.58
CA MET A 436 5.43 -24.02 -58.56
C MET A 436 4.58 -24.33 -59.79
N GLY A 437 3.27 -24.46 -59.63
CA GLY A 437 2.32 -24.62 -60.78
C GLY A 437 2.30 -23.40 -61.69
N ASN A 438 2.33 -22.20 -61.14
CA ASN A 438 2.36 -20.95 -61.91
C ASN A 438 3.71 -20.77 -62.66
N LEU A 439 4.84 -21.16 -62.06
CA LEU A 439 6.15 -21.11 -62.73
C LEU A 439 6.27 -22.06 -63.90
N ARG A 440 5.59 -23.23 -63.90
CA ARG A 440 5.55 -24.17 -65.03
C ARG A 440 4.67 -23.68 -66.19
N LEU A 441 3.70 -22.80 -65.96
CA LEU A 441 2.87 -22.22 -67.02
C LEU A 441 3.61 -21.10 -67.78
N GLU A 442 4.49 -20.35 -67.12
CA GLU A 442 5.33 -19.32 -67.76
C GLU A 442 6.44 -19.90 -68.68
N GLU A 443 6.98 -21.08 -68.36
CA GLU A 443 7.97 -21.76 -69.22
C GLU A 443 7.36 -22.33 -70.49
N THR A 444 6.04 -22.53 -70.59
CA THR A 444 5.37 -23.11 -71.76
C THR A 444 4.90 -22.03 -72.75
N GLU A 445 4.77 -20.75 -72.40
CA GLU A 445 4.46 -19.67 -73.27
C GLU A 445 5.66 -18.94 -73.92
N GLY A 446 6.89 -19.16 -73.40
CA GLY A 446 8.13 -18.53 -73.85
C GLY A 446 8.81 -19.28 -75.01
N GLY A 447 8.25 -20.35 -75.58
CA GLY A 447 8.86 -21.26 -76.58
C GLY A 447 8.34 -21.24 -78.00
N GLN A 448 7.58 -20.25 -78.39
CA GLN A 448 7.12 -20.08 -79.83
C GLN A 448 7.28 -18.64 -80.31
N ASP A 449 8.55 -18.28 -80.57
CA ASP A 449 8.94 -17.25 -81.50
C ASP A 449 10.43 -17.27 -81.74
N LEU A 450 10.91 -18.12 -82.67
CA LEU A 450 12.11 -18.01 -83.52
C LEU A 450 11.95 -18.84 -84.77
#